data_1d960250dd01f712ca436ce51c68b5a2
#
_entry.id   1d960250dd01f712ca436ce51c68b5a2
#
_cell.length_a   1.000
_cell.length_b   1.000
_cell.length_c   1.000
_cell.angle_alpha   90.00
_cell.angle_beta   90.00
_cell.angle_gamma   90.00
#
_symmetry.space_group_name_H-M   'P 1'
#
loop_
_entity.id
_entity.type
_entity.pdbx_description
1 polymer ?
#
loop_
_entity_poly.entity_id
_entity_poly.type
_entity_poly.pdbx_seq_one_letter_code
_entity_poly.pdbx_strand_id
1 'polypeptide(L)'
;MRLLSISAGKVAPLFGEHRLNDKKVVSAIHKYSISNLGKLTPVAINKLGVEGDEQADLAVHGGIDKAIYAYPAEHYAFWNELLARETRQPVNLQHGAIGENFTIEGLLEKDVYIGDKLIIGDLEFSVVKLREPCFKFNITMGYKGAAKAMLQLGLSGWYLRVHQEGSLTAGAGITVIPG
;
A
#
# COMPACT_ATOMS: atom_id res chain seq x y z
N MET A 1 -14.48 -9.34 -5.56
CA MET A 1 -13.24 -8.75 -5.02
C MET A 1 -12.08 -9.23 -5.86
N ARG A 2 -11.14 -8.37 -6.22
CA ARG A 2 -9.97 -8.75 -7.02
C ARG A 2 -8.76 -7.84 -6.79
N LEU A 3 -7.59 -8.35 -7.10
CA LEU A 3 -6.31 -7.64 -7.08
C LEU A 3 -6.14 -6.86 -8.39
N LEU A 4 -6.13 -5.53 -8.33
CA LEU A 4 -5.97 -4.69 -9.53
C LEU A 4 -4.50 -4.47 -9.91
N SER A 5 -3.63 -4.33 -8.91
CA SER A 5 -2.22 -4.07 -9.13
C SER A 5 -1.35 -4.62 -8.00
N ILE A 6 -0.15 -5.04 -8.36
CA ILE A 6 0.96 -5.33 -7.45
C ILE A 6 2.03 -4.26 -7.69
N SER A 7 2.45 -3.59 -6.62
CA SER A 7 3.40 -2.49 -6.67
C SER A 7 4.60 -2.75 -5.76
N ALA A 8 5.77 -2.30 -6.20
CA ALA A 8 7.02 -2.38 -5.44
C ALA A 8 7.76 -1.04 -5.50
N GLY A 9 8.56 -0.75 -4.48
CA GLY A 9 9.37 0.46 -4.39
C GLY A 9 10.75 0.21 -3.83
N LYS A 10 11.67 1.10 -4.15
CA LYS A 10 13.02 1.09 -3.61
C LYS A 10 13.19 2.16 -2.55
N VAL A 11 14.09 1.93 -1.60
CA VAL A 11 14.46 2.93 -0.61
C VAL A 11 15.16 4.09 -1.30
N ALA A 12 14.57 5.26 -1.19
CA ALA A 12 15.07 6.49 -1.78
C ALA A 12 14.90 7.69 -0.82
N PRO A 13 15.67 8.78 -0.98
CA PRO A 13 15.45 10.00 -0.25
C PRO A 13 14.07 10.59 -0.58
N LEU A 14 13.31 10.99 0.46
CA LEU A 14 12.01 11.65 0.29
C LEU A 14 12.12 13.13 -0.10
N PHE A 15 13.19 13.77 0.33
CA PHE A 15 13.47 15.17 0.04
C PHE A 15 14.74 15.20 -0.78
N GLY A 16 14.80 15.20 -2.06
CA GLY A 16 15.99 15.41 -2.86
C GLY A 16 17.29 15.45 -2.03
N GLU A 17 18.06 16.55 -2.12
CA GLU A 17 19.22 16.80 -1.25
C GLU A 17 18.87 17.53 0.07
N HIS A 18 17.62 17.96 0.25
CA HIS A 18 17.20 18.69 1.44
C HIS A 18 17.11 17.76 2.66
N ARG A 19 17.75 18.17 3.74
CA ARG A 19 17.80 17.46 5.02
C ARG A 19 16.81 18.09 6.01
N LEU A 20 16.04 17.28 6.72
CA LEU A 20 15.39 17.70 7.94
C LEU A 20 16.39 17.49 9.09
N ASN A 21 16.84 18.59 9.72
CA ASN A 21 17.77 18.55 10.87
C ASN A 21 19.00 17.68 10.61
N ASP A 22 19.68 17.88 9.47
CA ASP A 22 20.89 17.15 9.06
C ASP A 22 20.75 15.62 8.90
N LYS A 23 19.54 15.08 9.03
CA LYS A 23 19.27 13.65 8.79
C LYS A 23 18.60 13.44 7.44
N LYS A 24 19.17 12.54 6.65
CA LYS A 24 18.59 12.10 5.38
C LYS A 24 17.35 11.25 5.69
N VAL A 25 16.16 11.74 5.31
CA VAL A 25 14.92 10.97 5.42
C VAL A 25 14.79 10.07 4.20
N VAL A 26 14.84 8.77 4.40
CA VAL A 26 14.67 7.76 3.35
C VAL A 26 13.36 7.00 3.54
N SER A 27 12.80 6.51 2.44
CA SER A 27 11.58 5.70 2.45
C SER A 27 11.45 4.90 1.16
N ALA A 28 10.74 3.76 1.23
CA ALA A 28 10.27 3.01 0.07
C ALA A 28 8.77 3.25 -0.19
N ILE A 29 8.23 4.38 0.25
CA ILE A 29 6.80 4.70 0.10
C ILE A 29 6.41 4.99 -1.35
N HIS A 30 7.33 5.44 -2.18
CA HIS A 30 7.08 5.59 -3.62
C HIS A 30 7.15 4.22 -4.28
N LYS A 31 5.97 3.70 -4.62
CA LYS A 31 5.83 2.40 -5.28
C LYS A 31 5.28 2.58 -6.68
N TYR A 32 5.67 1.65 -7.55
CA TYR A 32 5.24 1.63 -8.94
C TYR A 32 4.65 0.26 -9.26
N SER A 33 3.59 0.24 -10.04
CA SER A 33 2.92 -0.99 -10.47
C SER A 33 3.87 -1.84 -11.34
N ILE A 34 4.14 -3.06 -10.89
CA ILE A 34 4.95 -4.06 -11.59
C ILE A 34 4.09 -5.15 -12.23
N SER A 35 2.84 -5.30 -11.79
CA SER A 35 1.80 -6.12 -12.40
C SER A 35 0.46 -5.38 -12.27
N ASN A 36 -0.30 -5.26 -13.36
CA ASN A 36 -1.62 -4.64 -13.39
C ASN A 36 -2.49 -5.28 -14.48
N LEU A 37 -3.77 -4.89 -14.58
CA LEU A 37 -4.71 -5.48 -15.54
C LEU A 37 -4.31 -5.28 -17.02
N GLY A 38 -3.50 -4.26 -17.32
CA GLY A 38 -2.94 -4.04 -18.65
C GLY A 38 -1.63 -4.78 -18.91
N LYS A 39 -0.96 -5.26 -17.83
CA LYS A 39 0.31 -6.00 -17.90
C LYS A 39 0.33 -7.07 -16.80
N LEU A 40 -0.11 -8.27 -17.15
CA LEU A 40 -0.22 -9.42 -16.25
C LEU A 40 1.15 -10.09 -16.07
N THR A 41 1.99 -9.51 -15.22
CA THR A 41 3.31 -10.06 -14.89
C THR A 41 3.20 -10.87 -13.60
N PRO A 42 3.62 -12.15 -13.58
CA PRO A 42 3.75 -12.91 -12.34
C PRO A 42 4.81 -12.29 -11.43
N VAL A 43 4.47 -12.13 -10.15
CA VAL A 43 5.33 -11.52 -9.13
C VAL A 43 5.47 -12.48 -7.96
N ALA A 44 6.69 -12.76 -7.55
CA ALA A 44 6.95 -13.60 -6.39
C ALA A 44 6.58 -12.87 -5.09
N ILE A 45 5.85 -13.59 -4.23
CA ILE A 45 5.45 -13.16 -2.90
C ILE A 45 6.10 -14.08 -1.88
N ASN A 46 6.87 -13.52 -0.97
CA ASN A 46 7.55 -14.25 0.10
C ASN A 46 7.12 -13.76 1.49
N LYS A 47 7.64 -14.36 2.55
CA LYS A 47 7.29 -14.00 3.94
C LYS A 47 7.52 -12.54 4.30
N LEU A 48 8.42 -11.87 3.61
CA LEU A 48 8.75 -10.46 3.85
C LEU A 48 8.02 -9.51 2.87
N GLY A 49 7.28 -10.03 1.90
CA GLY A 49 6.46 -9.23 0.99
C GLY A 49 6.69 -9.50 -0.49
N VAL A 50 6.48 -8.48 -1.29
CA VAL A 50 6.62 -8.50 -2.75
C VAL A 50 8.10 -8.55 -3.12
N GLU A 51 8.47 -9.45 -4.03
CA GLU A 51 9.83 -9.48 -4.56
C GLU A 51 10.17 -8.15 -5.25
N GLY A 52 11.36 -7.62 -4.91
CA GLY A 52 11.81 -6.32 -5.43
C GLY A 52 11.31 -5.10 -4.66
N ASP A 53 10.39 -5.27 -3.71
CA ASP A 53 10.01 -4.22 -2.78
C ASP A 53 11.06 -4.10 -1.66
N GLU A 54 11.32 -2.89 -1.20
CA GLU A 54 12.24 -2.63 -0.09
C GLU A 54 11.52 -2.02 1.10
N GLN A 55 12.04 -2.25 2.28
CA GLN A 55 11.56 -1.70 3.54
C GLN A 55 12.68 -0.86 4.17
N ALA A 56 12.46 0.45 4.30
CA ALA A 56 13.50 1.38 4.78
C ALA A 56 13.81 1.22 6.28
N ASP A 57 12.92 0.61 7.05
CA ASP A 57 13.02 0.44 8.49
C ASP A 57 12.26 -0.81 8.91
N LEU A 58 12.98 -1.88 9.15
CA LEU A 58 12.41 -3.17 9.54
C LEU A 58 11.84 -3.16 10.97
N ALA A 59 12.31 -2.25 11.83
CA ALA A 59 11.86 -2.20 13.22
C ALA A 59 10.49 -1.51 13.36
N VAL A 60 10.22 -0.49 12.54
CA VAL A 60 8.99 0.33 12.64
C VAL A 60 8.06 0.16 11.44
N HIS A 61 8.61 0.05 10.23
CA HIS A 61 7.84 0.08 8.98
C HIS A 61 7.91 -1.23 8.17
N GLY A 62 8.44 -2.31 8.74
CA GLY A 62 8.64 -3.58 8.06
C GLY A 62 8.37 -4.80 8.93
N GLY A 63 8.91 -5.94 8.49
CA GLY A 63 8.76 -7.24 9.14
C GLY A 63 7.57 -8.05 8.65
N ILE A 64 7.43 -9.28 9.14
CA ILE A 64 6.43 -10.25 8.66
C ILE A 64 4.98 -9.77 8.81
N ASP A 65 4.70 -8.92 9.80
CA ASP A 65 3.36 -8.37 10.06
C ASP A 65 3.02 -7.15 9.21
N LYS A 66 3.98 -6.67 8.45
CA LYS A 66 3.84 -5.58 7.50
C LYS A 66 4.42 -5.98 6.13
N ALA A 67 4.36 -7.29 5.83
CA ALA A 67 4.91 -7.84 4.60
C ALA A 67 4.25 -7.23 3.36
N ILE A 68 2.92 -7.08 3.39
CA ILE A 68 2.12 -6.49 2.31
C ILE A 68 1.23 -5.39 2.89
N TYR A 69 1.22 -4.24 2.24
CA TYR A 69 0.22 -3.21 2.48
C TYR A 69 -0.84 -3.28 1.37
N ALA A 70 -2.09 -3.55 1.75
CA ALA A 70 -3.25 -3.61 0.85
C ALA A 70 -4.09 -2.34 0.99
N TYR A 71 -4.58 -1.81 -0.13
CA TYR A 71 -5.34 -0.57 -0.18
C TYR A 71 -6.51 -0.63 -1.17
N PRO A 72 -7.73 -0.19 -0.77
CA PRO A 72 -8.90 -0.14 -1.65
C PRO A 72 -8.74 0.88 -2.78
N ALA A 73 -8.97 0.45 -4.01
CA ALA A 73 -8.92 1.31 -5.18
C ALA A 73 -10.00 2.40 -5.15
N GLU A 74 -11.11 2.12 -4.49
CA GLU A 74 -12.26 3.01 -4.34
C GLU A 74 -11.89 4.36 -3.72
N HIS A 75 -10.85 4.41 -2.90
CA HIS A 75 -10.42 5.63 -2.24
C HIS A 75 -9.59 6.56 -3.12
N TYR A 76 -9.14 6.12 -4.29
CA TYR A 76 -8.32 6.94 -5.18
C TYR A 76 -9.06 8.18 -5.70
N ALA A 77 -10.36 8.06 -5.97
CA ALA A 77 -11.18 9.21 -6.40
C ALA A 77 -11.17 10.31 -5.33
N PHE A 78 -11.39 9.95 -4.07
CA PHE A 78 -11.32 10.89 -2.94
C PHE A 78 -9.95 11.58 -2.86
N TRP A 79 -8.84 10.81 -2.96
CA TRP A 79 -7.50 11.40 -2.90
C TRP A 79 -7.21 12.33 -4.06
N ASN A 80 -7.61 11.98 -5.27
CA ASN A 80 -7.44 12.83 -6.45
C ASN A 80 -8.17 14.17 -6.28
N GLU A 81 -9.41 14.14 -5.80
CA GLU A 81 -10.20 15.35 -5.55
C GLU A 81 -9.62 16.20 -4.43
N LEU A 82 -9.30 15.58 -3.28
CA LEU A 82 -8.70 16.28 -2.14
C LEU A 82 -7.40 16.97 -2.55
N LEU A 83 -6.48 16.23 -3.16
CA LEU A 83 -5.18 16.76 -3.53
C LEU A 83 -5.28 17.82 -4.63
N ALA A 84 -6.15 17.66 -5.62
CA ALA A 84 -6.38 18.67 -6.63
C ALA A 84 -6.85 19.98 -6.02
N ARG A 85 -7.74 19.91 -5.03
CA ARG A 85 -8.24 21.10 -4.29
C ARG A 85 -7.12 21.75 -3.45
N GLU A 86 -6.37 20.96 -2.69
CA GLU A 86 -5.37 21.46 -1.75
C GLU A 86 -4.10 21.96 -2.45
N THR A 87 -3.70 21.33 -3.54
CA THR A 87 -2.51 21.72 -4.32
C THR A 87 -2.80 22.71 -5.44
N ARG A 88 -4.09 22.90 -5.77
CA ARG A 88 -4.58 23.69 -6.91
C ARG A 88 -4.01 23.23 -8.26
N GLN A 89 -3.79 21.94 -8.40
CA GLN A 89 -3.27 21.31 -9.61
C GLN A 89 -4.05 20.03 -9.91
N PRO A 90 -4.24 19.66 -11.17
CA PRO A 90 -4.82 18.39 -11.52
C PRO A 90 -3.99 17.23 -10.93
N VAL A 91 -4.64 16.28 -10.28
CA VAL A 91 -4.01 15.10 -9.70
C VAL A 91 -4.66 13.84 -10.25
N ASN A 92 -3.85 12.88 -10.65
CA ASN A 92 -4.28 11.55 -11.08
C ASN A 92 -3.28 10.52 -10.53
N LEU A 93 -3.54 10.06 -9.32
CA LEU A 93 -2.70 9.09 -8.64
C LEU A 93 -2.76 7.73 -9.36
N GLN A 94 -1.62 7.13 -9.56
CA GLN A 94 -1.50 5.77 -10.08
C GLN A 94 -1.44 4.75 -8.93
N HIS A 95 -1.81 3.49 -9.18
CA HIS A 95 -1.69 2.42 -8.20
C HIS A 95 -0.27 2.35 -7.63
N GLY A 96 -0.15 2.21 -6.32
CA GLY A 96 1.11 2.31 -5.58
C GLY A 96 1.38 3.69 -4.99
N ALA A 97 0.65 4.73 -5.40
CA ALA A 97 0.88 6.12 -4.97
C ALA A 97 0.59 6.37 -3.48
N ILE A 98 -0.29 5.56 -2.87
CA ILE A 98 -0.57 5.60 -1.43
C ILE A 98 0.54 4.88 -0.64
N GLY A 99 1.44 4.19 -1.34
CA GLY A 99 2.52 3.37 -0.78
C GLY A 99 2.14 1.90 -0.60
N GLU A 100 1.02 1.48 -1.17
CA GLU A 100 0.54 0.10 -1.10
C GLU A 100 1.27 -0.82 -2.06
N ASN A 101 1.35 -2.10 -1.64
CA ASN A 101 1.82 -3.20 -2.48
C ASN A 101 0.67 -3.77 -3.30
N PHE A 102 -0.50 -3.94 -2.69
CA PHE A 102 -1.70 -4.46 -3.34
C PHE A 102 -2.77 -3.39 -3.43
N THR A 103 -3.12 -2.99 -4.65
CA THR A 103 -4.33 -2.22 -4.90
C THR A 103 -5.45 -3.20 -5.19
N ILE A 104 -6.51 -3.16 -4.40
CA ILE A 104 -7.62 -4.12 -4.44
C ILE A 104 -8.94 -3.42 -4.76
N GLU A 105 -9.91 -4.16 -5.30
CA GLU A 105 -11.25 -3.69 -5.62
C GLU A 105 -12.31 -4.56 -4.96
N GLY A 106 -13.36 -3.92 -4.45
CA GLY A 106 -14.53 -4.60 -3.89
C GLY A 106 -14.38 -5.04 -2.44
N LEU A 107 -13.35 -4.58 -1.72
CA LEU A 107 -13.16 -4.86 -0.28
C LEU A 107 -12.71 -3.58 0.42
N LEU A 108 -13.47 -3.14 1.41
CA LEU A 108 -13.23 -1.91 2.16
C LEU A 108 -12.90 -2.22 3.62
N GLU A 109 -12.37 -1.23 4.37
CA GLU A 109 -11.99 -1.36 5.77
C GLU A 109 -13.15 -1.84 6.67
N LYS A 110 -14.37 -1.47 6.36
CA LYS A 110 -15.58 -1.89 7.10
C LYS A 110 -15.92 -3.37 6.94
N ASP A 111 -15.37 -4.02 5.92
CA ASP A 111 -15.65 -5.40 5.54
C ASP A 111 -14.50 -6.34 5.91
N VAL A 112 -13.49 -5.83 6.64
CA VAL A 112 -12.25 -6.56 6.99
C VAL A 112 -11.96 -6.42 8.47
N TYR A 113 -11.68 -7.55 9.13
CA TYR A 113 -11.35 -7.59 10.56
C TYR A 113 -9.93 -8.13 10.76
N ILE A 114 -9.29 -7.67 11.84
CA ILE A 114 -7.99 -8.23 12.26
C ILE A 114 -8.18 -9.70 12.61
N GLY A 115 -7.35 -10.57 12.01
CA GLY A 115 -7.46 -12.01 12.11
C GLY A 115 -8.07 -12.66 10.87
N ASP A 116 -8.84 -11.93 10.07
CA ASP A 116 -9.40 -12.47 8.82
C ASP A 116 -8.30 -13.00 7.91
N LYS A 117 -8.60 -14.10 7.21
CA LYS A 117 -7.75 -14.63 6.17
C LYS A 117 -8.21 -14.14 4.80
N LEU A 118 -7.26 -13.75 3.98
CA LEU A 118 -7.48 -13.42 2.57
C LEU A 118 -6.81 -14.50 1.71
N ILE A 119 -7.60 -15.17 0.89
CA ILE A 119 -7.09 -16.02 -0.18
C ILE A 119 -7.06 -15.19 -1.44
N ILE A 120 -5.87 -14.95 -1.99
CA ILE A 120 -5.65 -14.18 -3.22
C ILE A 120 -4.95 -15.10 -4.23
N GLY A 121 -5.64 -15.46 -5.31
CA GLY A 121 -5.19 -16.58 -6.14
C GLY A 121 -5.07 -17.85 -5.29
N ASP A 122 -3.88 -18.45 -5.27
CA ASP A 122 -3.57 -19.64 -4.47
C ASP A 122 -2.84 -19.32 -3.16
N LEU A 123 -2.61 -18.05 -2.84
CA LEU A 123 -1.84 -17.64 -1.67
C LEU A 123 -2.73 -17.26 -0.49
N GLU A 124 -2.27 -17.57 0.72
CA GLU A 124 -2.95 -17.26 1.97
C GLU A 124 -2.25 -16.14 2.72
N PHE A 125 -3.06 -15.17 3.16
CA PHE A 125 -2.64 -14.03 3.97
C PHE A 125 -3.54 -13.91 5.20
N SER A 126 -3.08 -13.19 6.24
CA SER A 126 -3.96 -12.73 7.32
C SER A 126 -3.88 -11.22 7.51
N VAL A 127 -5.00 -10.63 7.84
CA VAL A 127 -5.12 -9.22 8.22
C VAL A 127 -4.54 -9.03 9.61
N VAL A 128 -3.53 -8.18 9.75
CA VAL A 128 -2.82 -8.02 11.02
C VAL A 128 -3.18 -6.73 11.72
N LYS A 129 -3.20 -5.62 10.99
CA LYS A 129 -3.51 -4.29 11.53
C LYS A 129 -3.88 -3.30 10.43
N LEU A 130 -4.58 -2.24 10.80
CA LEU A 130 -4.76 -1.08 9.93
C LEU A 130 -3.45 -0.30 9.79
N ARG A 131 -3.28 0.40 8.67
CA ARG A 131 -2.13 1.29 8.50
C ARG A 131 -2.29 2.54 9.36
N GLU A 132 -1.23 2.88 10.06
CA GLU A 132 -1.05 4.17 10.73
C GLU A 132 -0.14 5.05 9.88
N PRO A 133 -0.66 6.09 9.20
CA PRO A 133 0.16 6.95 8.36
C PRO A 133 1.06 7.83 9.23
N CYS A 134 2.27 8.11 8.76
CA CYS A 134 3.21 9.01 9.42
C CYS A 134 3.46 10.26 8.55
N PHE A 135 4.30 11.18 9.02
CA PHE A 135 4.64 12.42 8.31
C PHE A 135 5.20 12.18 6.90
N LYS A 136 5.83 11.03 6.64
CA LYS A 136 6.33 10.66 5.30
C LYS A 136 5.18 10.59 4.29
N PHE A 137 4.00 10.17 4.71
CA PHE A 137 2.81 10.15 3.87
C PHE A 137 2.38 11.57 3.45
N ASN A 138 2.44 12.56 4.37
CA ASN A 138 2.17 13.95 4.02
C ASN A 138 3.10 14.48 2.92
N ILE A 139 4.37 14.09 3.00
CA ILE A 139 5.38 14.50 2.02
C ILE A 139 5.08 13.87 0.66
N THR A 140 4.82 12.56 0.64
CA THR A 140 4.51 11.81 -0.57
C THR A 140 3.28 12.37 -1.28
N MET A 141 2.25 12.75 -0.51
CA MET A 141 1.01 13.30 -1.05
C MET A 141 1.10 14.80 -1.39
N GLY A 142 2.20 15.47 -1.05
CA GLY A 142 2.34 16.93 -1.23
C GLY A 142 1.33 17.76 -0.42
N TYR A 143 0.73 17.16 0.61
CA TYR A 143 -0.30 17.80 1.44
C TYR A 143 -0.08 17.50 2.92
N LYS A 144 0.11 18.54 3.73
CA LYS A 144 0.40 18.42 5.18
C LYS A 144 -0.71 17.76 5.99
N GLY A 145 -1.93 17.77 5.48
CA GLY A 145 -3.11 17.19 6.12
C GLY A 145 -3.40 15.73 5.73
N ALA A 146 -2.64 15.11 4.84
CA ALA A 146 -2.96 13.80 4.27
C ALA A 146 -3.07 12.69 5.33
N ALA A 147 -2.11 12.58 6.25
CA ALA A 147 -2.13 11.58 7.31
C ALA A 147 -3.34 11.78 8.25
N LYS A 148 -3.66 13.02 8.58
CA LYS A 148 -4.84 13.35 9.40
C LYS A 148 -6.14 12.98 8.68
N ALA A 149 -6.26 13.31 7.39
CA ALA A 149 -7.44 12.98 6.60
C ALA A 149 -7.63 11.46 6.51
N MET A 150 -6.56 10.70 6.25
CA MET A 150 -6.60 9.23 6.22
C MET A 150 -7.16 8.64 7.51
N LEU A 151 -6.65 9.09 8.68
CA LEU A 151 -7.09 8.59 9.98
C LEU A 151 -8.53 9.00 10.31
N GLN A 152 -8.90 10.25 10.08
CA GLN A 152 -10.24 10.76 10.41
C GLN A 152 -11.35 10.12 9.57
N LEU A 153 -11.04 9.75 8.35
CA LEU A 153 -12.01 9.15 7.42
C LEU A 153 -11.96 7.62 7.38
N GLY A 154 -11.00 7.01 8.09
CA GLY A 154 -10.85 5.56 8.11
C GLY A 154 -10.38 4.96 6.79
N LEU A 155 -9.74 5.75 5.90
CA LEU A 155 -9.28 5.33 4.58
C LEU A 155 -7.84 4.79 4.65
N SER A 156 -7.60 3.86 5.57
CA SER A 156 -6.23 3.46 5.95
C SER A 156 -5.68 2.28 5.15
N GLY A 157 -6.54 1.41 4.62
CA GLY A 157 -6.11 0.09 4.20
C GLY A 157 -5.54 -0.73 5.37
N TRP A 158 -4.93 -1.85 5.09
CA TRP A 158 -4.43 -2.76 6.13
C TRP A 158 -3.16 -3.48 5.72
N TYR A 159 -2.43 -3.97 6.72
CA TYR A 159 -1.27 -4.82 6.53
C TYR A 159 -1.65 -6.30 6.56
N LEU A 160 -0.96 -7.07 5.72
CA LEU A 160 -1.11 -8.50 5.57
C LEU A 160 0.20 -9.21 5.93
N ARG A 161 0.07 -10.32 6.68
CA ARG A 161 1.11 -11.33 6.85
C ARG A 161 0.94 -12.40 5.78
N VAL A 162 2.03 -12.85 5.20
CA VAL A 162 2.04 -13.93 4.21
C VAL A 162 2.14 -15.28 4.91
N HIS A 163 1.14 -16.14 4.74
CA HIS A 163 1.17 -17.51 5.24
C HIS A 163 1.68 -18.50 4.21
N GLN A 164 1.23 -18.35 2.97
CA GLN A 164 1.68 -19.17 1.84
C GLN A 164 2.39 -18.29 0.82
N GLU A 165 3.64 -18.64 0.54
CA GLU A 165 4.47 -17.99 -0.48
C GLU A 165 4.17 -18.56 -1.87
N GLY A 166 4.48 -17.79 -2.91
CA GLY A 166 4.29 -18.23 -4.28
C GLY A 166 4.32 -17.07 -5.26
N SER A 167 3.55 -17.17 -6.33
CA SER A 167 3.47 -16.14 -7.36
C SER A 167 2.05 -15.62 -7.50
N LEU A 168 1.90 -14.30 -7.59
CA LEU A 168 0.63 -13.64 -7.88
C LEU A 168 0.72 -12.82 -9.15
N THR A 169 -0.44 -12.67 -9.79
CA THR A 169 -0.61 -11.77 -10.94
C THR A 169 -1.83 -10.89 -10.68
N ALA A 170 -1.80 -9.65 -11.16
CA ALA A 170 -2.98 -8.79 -11.15
C ALA A 170 -4.17 -9.51 -11.84
N GLY A 171 -5.39 -9.22 -11.40
CA GLY A 171 -6.60 -9.93 -11.82
C GLY A 171 -6.98 -11.11 -10.92
N ALA A 172 -6.10 -11.56 -10.03
CA ALA A 172 -6.41 -12.64 -9.08
C ALA A 172 -7.63 -12.30 -8.22
N GLY A 173 -8.53 -13.28 -8.06
CA GLY A 173 -9.70 -13.16 -7.18
C GLY A 173 -9.29 -13.12 -5.72
N ILE A 174 -10.11 -12.46 -4.89
CA ILE A 174 -9.92 -12.36 -3.44
C ILE A 174 -11.12 -12.98 -2.75
N THR A 175 -10.88 -13.91 -1.81
CA THR A 175 -11.87 -14.49 -0.92
C THR A 175 -11.51 -14.15 0.52
N VAL A 176 -12.47 -13.66 1.29
CA VAL A 176 -12.31 -13.38 2.73
C VAL A 176 -12.85 -14.58 3.51
N ILE A 177 -12.08 -15.08 4.45
CA ILE A 177 -12.47 -16.12 5.42
C ILE A 177 -12.39 -15.45 6.80
N PRO A 178 -13.51 -15.31 7.52
CA PRO A 178 -13.52 -14.75 8.87
C PRO A 178 -12.55 -15.49 9.81
N GLY A 179 -11.79 -14.70 10.61
CA GLY A 179 -10.80 -15.22 11.58
C GLY A 179 -11.40 -15.59 12.92
#